data_9f72341f4276d5e5eb0ec0f951e0ea3f
#
_entry.id   9f72341f4276d5e5eb0ec0f951e0ea3f
#
_cell.length_a   1.000
_cell.length_b   1.000
_cell.length_c   1.000
_cell.angle_alpha   90.00
_cell.angle_beta   90.00
_cell.angle_gamma   90.00
#
_symmetry.space_group_name_H-M   'P 1'
#
loop_
_entity.id
_entity.type
_entity.pdbx_description
1 polymer ?
#
loop_
_entity_poly.entity_id
_entity_poly.type
_entity_poly.pdbx_seq_one_letter_code
_entity_poly.pdbx_strand_id
1 'polypeptide(L)'
;IYTLSLHDALPIWISSIGYSLCNHFADADFSSSLPYIRRITEQVLEHGLPLGICLNVNFPDTASLKGVRICRQTNGAWINEWKRSLHPRGGEYFWLTGEFDNYEPEAEDSDHWALGHGYVAVTPTQIDVTAYGMMNELKNWNLEV
;
A
#
# COMPACT_ATOMS: atom_id res chain seq x y z
N ILE A 1 10.71 13.73 1.00
CA ILE A 1 9.36 13.49 1.57
C ILE A 1 9.52 12.22 2.37
N TYR A 2 9.51 12.36 3.71
CA TYR A 2 9.44 11.21 4.60
C TYR A 2 8.00 10.69 4.50
N THR A 3 7.80 9.66 3.73
CA THR A 3 6.61 8.83 3.89
C THR A 3 6.78 8.17 5.25
N LEU A 4 6.04 8.62 6.25
CA LEU A 4 5.86 7.81 7.45
C LEU A 4 5.30 6.49 6.95
N SER A 5 6.14 5.48 6.99
CA SER A 5 5.73 4.12 6.62
C SER A 5 4.58 3.76 7.54
N LEU A 6 3.49 3.22 6.99
CA LEU A 6 2.41 2.59 7.77
C LEU A 6 2.98 1.62 8.83
N HIS A 7 4.13 1.04 8.58
CA HIS A 7 4.88 0.20 9.52
C HIS A 7 5.32 0.92 10.80
N ASP A 8 5.49 2.24 10.78
CA ASP A 8 5.93 2.99 11.98
C ASP A 8 4.78 3.26 12.95
N ALA A 9 3.53 3.28 12.47
CA ALA A 9 2.35 3.50 13.31
C ALA A 9 1.81 2.22 13.95
N LEU A 10 2.07 1.06 13.37
CA LEU A 10 1.55 -0.24 13.79
C LEU A 10 2.08 -0.74 15.16
N PRO A 11 3.36 -0.50 15.55
CA PRO A 11 3.88 -0.98 16.84
C PRO A 11 3.26 -0.33 18.08
N ILE A 12 2.58 0.81 17.93
CA ILE A 12 2.01 1.58 19.06
C ILE A 12 0.53 1.33 19.31
N TRP A 13 -0.06 0.34 18.64
CA TRP A 13 -1.46 -0.10 18.85
C TRP A 13 -2.52 0.99 18.63
N ILE A 14 -2.20 2.01 17.81
CA ILE A 14 -3.13 3.07 17.45
C ILE A 14 -3.71 2.78 16.07
N SER A 15 -5.04 2.90 15.96
CA SER A 15 -5.73 2.86 14.66
C SER A 15 -5.13 3.91 13.73
N SER A 16 -4.66 3.50 12.58
CA SER A 16 -3.97 4.38 11.64
C SER A 16 -4.49 4.23 10.22
N ILE A 17 -4.43 5.33 9.49
CA ILE A 17 -4.81 5.38 8.08
C ILE A 17 -3.68 6.07 7.32
N GLY A 18 -3.17 5.42 6.29
CA GLY A 18 -2.26 6.05 5.32
C GLY A 18 -3.03 6.49 4.09
N TYR A 19 -2.91 7.77 3.74
CA TYR A 19 -3.49 8.31 2.52
C TYR A 19 -2.39 8.67 1.52
N SER A 20 -2.53 8.21 0.29
CA SER A 20 -1.62 8.58 -0.80
C SER A 20 -2.35 8.88 -2.10
N LEU A 21 -1.76 9.71 -2.93
CA LEU A 21 -2.21 10.02 -4.28
C LEU A 21 -1.23 9.42 -5.28
N CYS A 22 -1.72 8.80 -6.34
CA CYS A 22 -0.92 8.26 -7.44
C CYS A 22 -0.33 9.36 -8.34
N ASN A 23 0.14 10.45 -7.71
CA ASN A 23 0.83 11.55 -8.34
C ASN A 23 2.02 11.95 -7.47
N HIS A 24 3.24 11.84 -8.01
CA HIS A 24 4.48 12.10 -7.30
C HIS A 24 5.06 13.50 -7.53
N PHE A 25 4.36 14.37 -8.23
CA PHE A 25 4.79 15.74 -8.46
C PHE A 25 4.58 16.62 -7.22
N ALA A 26 5.43 17.63 -7.05
CA ALA A 26 5.38 18.52 -5.89
C ALA A 26 4.12 19.41 -5.84
N ASP A 27 3.47 19.60 -6.97
CA ASP A 27 2.24 20.38 -7.17
C ASP A 27 0.99 19.51 -7.31
N ALA A 28 1.06 18.24 -6.87
CA ALA A 28 -0.07 17.32 -6.90
C ALA A 28 -1.30 17.88 -6.18
N ASP A 29 -2.45 17.88 -6.85
CA ASP A 29 -3.71 18.39 -6.32
C ASP A 29 -4.50 17.30 -5.58
N PHE A 30 -4.66 17.46 -4.28
CA PHE A 30 -5.43 16.56 -3.39
C PHE A 30 -6.91 16.96 -3.25
N SER A 31 -7.38 18.00 -3.94
CA SER A 31 -8.72 18.56 -3.73
C SER A 31 -9.83 17.53 -3.92
N SER A 32 -9.73 16.66 -4.93
CA SER A 32 -10.71 15.60 -5.19
C SER A 32 -10.73 14.51 -4.11
N SER A 33 -9.64 14.34 -3.37
CA SER A 33 -9.50 13.32 -2.32
C SER A 33 -10.09 13.75 -0.98
N LEU A 34 -10.15 15.07 -0.69
CA LEU A 34 -10.53 15.61 0.62
C LEU A 34 -11.88 15.10 1.15
N PRO A 35 -12.98 15.03 0.36
CA PRO A 35 -14.25 14.52 0.85
C PRO A 35 -14.18 13.06 1.29
N TYR A 36 -13.42 12.24 0.57
CA TYR A 36 -13.21 10.83 0.88
C TYR A 36 -12.33 10.65 2.12
N ILE A 37 -11.23 11.41 2.23
CA ILE A 37 -10.35 11.43 3.41
C ILE A 37 -11.18 11.72 4.65
N ARG A 38 -11.98 12.78 4.61
CA ARG A 38 -12.87 13.15 5.71
C ARG A 38 -13.82 12.01 6.07
N ARG A 39 -14.54 11.48 5.09
CA ARG A 39 -15.54 10.43 5.32
C ARG A 39 -14.94 9.15 5.86
N ILE A 40 -13.81 8.69 5.31
CA ILE A 40 -13.11 7.48 5.77
C ILE A 40 -12.60 7.69 7.20
N THR A 41 -12.02 8.86 7.49
CA THR A 41 -11.54 9.18 8.84
C THR A 41 -12.69 9.21 9.85
N GLU A 42 -13.82 9.84 9.54
CA GLU A 42 -15.02 9.85 10.38
C GLU A 42 -15.51 8.42 10.70
N GLN A 43 -15.52 7.54 9.69
CA GLN A 43 -15.94 6.14 9.89
C GLN A 43 -14.95 5.37 10.78
N VAL A 44 -13.65 5.59 10.62
CA VAL A 44 -12.66 4.94 11.48
C VAL A 44 -12.73 5.46 12.92
N LEU A 45 -13.02 6.75 13.13
CA LEU A 45 -13.22 7.32 14.47
C LEU A 45 -14.49 6.78 15.12
N GLU A 46 -15.54 6.54 14.34
CA GLU A 46 -16.82 6.02 14.83
C GLU A 46 -16.76 4.54 15.21
N HIS A 47 -16.15 3.72 14.35
CA HIS A 47 -16.17 2.25 14.48
C HIS A 47 -14.90 1.67 15.08
N GLY A 48 -13.78 2.39 15.03
CA GLY A 48 -12.45 1.89 15.37
C GLY A 48 -11.90 0.92 14.33
N LEU A 49 -10.65 0.52 14.52
CA LEU A 49 -10.03 -0.59 13.80
C LEU A 49 -9.55 -1.63 14.80
N PRO A 50 -9.60 -2.94 14.46
CA PRO A 50 -9.00 -3.98 15.29
C PRO A 50 -7.50 -3.72 15.51
N LEU A 51 -6.98 -4.22 16.64
CA LEU A 51 -5.55 -4.13 16.94
C LEU A 51 -4.69 -4.74 15.84
N GLY A 52 -3.63 -4.04 15.46
CA GLY A 52 -2.71 -4.48 14.41
C GLY A 52 -3.23 -4.30 12.99
N ILE A 53 -4.39 -3.65 12.81
CA ILE A 53 -4.93 -3.30 11.49
C ILE A 53 -4.79 -1.80 11.25
N CYS A 54 -4.37 -1.45 10.04
CA CYS A 54 -4.44 -0.10 9.51
C CYS A 54 -5.10 -0.10 8.12
N LEU A 55 -5.50 1.07 7.66
CA LEU A 55 -6.00 1.23 6.30
C LEU A 55 -4.94 1.88 5.42
N ASN A 56 -4.64 1.26 4.30
CA ASN A 56 -3.90 1.86 3.20
C ASN A 56 -4.90 2.37 2.16
N VAL A 57 -4.98 3.69 2.01
CA VAL A 57 -5.95 4.36 1.13
C VAL A 57 -5.22 5.09 0.02
N ASN A 58 -5.41 4.63 -1.19
CA ASN A 58 -4.77 5.20 -2.36
C ASN A 58 -5.81 5.86 -3.28
N PHE A 59 -5.47 7.04 -3.77
CA PHE A 59 -6.29 7.81 -4.70
C PHE A 59 -5.67 7.78 -6.08
N PRO A 60 -6.43 7.49 -7.15
CA PRO A 60 -5.95 7.67 -8.51
C PRO A 60 -5.78 9.16 -8.82
N ASP A 61 -4.85 9.48 -9.70
CA ASP A 61 -4.64 10.86 -10.18
C ASP A 61 -5.73 11.24 -11.19
N THR A 62 -6.89 11.58 -10.67
CA THR A 62 -8.05 12.01 -11.46
C THR A 62 -8.93 12.99 -10.68
N ALA A 63 -9.47 13.98 -11.38
CA ALA A 63 -10.44 14.90 -10.80
C ALA A 63 -11.83 14.27 -10.57
N SER A 64 -12.15 13.15 -11.22
CA SER A 64 -13.44 12.49 -11.16
C SER A 64 -13.33 11.08 -10.59
N LEU A 65 -13.43 10.99 -9.27
CA LEU A 65 -13.43 9.72 -8.55
C LEU A 65 -14.80 9.02 -8.70
N LYS A 66 -14.80 7.73 -9.02
CA LYS A 66 -16.01 6.93 -9.21
C LYS A 66 -16.59 6.36 -7.92
N GLY A 67 -15.90 6.53 -6.80
CA GLY A 67 -16.29 5.99 -5.50
C GLY A 67 -15.16 5.23 -4.82
N VAL A 68 -15.51 4.45 -3.79
CA VAL A 68 -14.56 3.69 -2.96
C VAL A 68 -14.71 2.20 -3.25
N ARG A 69 -13.60 1.49 -3.33
CA ARG A 69 -13.55 0.03 -3.34
C ARG A 69 -12.68 -0.49 -2.20
N ILE A 70 -13.19 -1.50 -1.51
CA ILE A 70 -12.38 -2.27 -0.55
C ILE A 70 -11.64 -3.33 -1.35
N CYS A 71 -10.33 -3.30 -1.27
CA CYS A 71 -9.46 -4.10 -2.12
C CYS A 71 -8.50 -4.94 -1.28
N ARG A 72 -8.00 -6.00 -1.89
CA ARG A 72 -6.76 -6.65 -1.47
C ARG A 72 -5.57 -6.04 -2.21
N GLN A 73 -4.38 -6.23 -1.69
CA GLN A 73 -3.15 -5.91 -2.39
C GLN A 73 -3.05 -6.74 -3.68
N THR A 74 -2.64 -6.09 -4.77
CA THR A 74 -2.39 -6.74 -6.06
C THR A 74 -1.20 -7.69 -5.96
N ASN A 75 -1.34 -8.86 -6.55
CA ASN A 75 -0.23 -9.79 -6.72
C ASN A 75 0.65 -9.35 -7.89
N GLY A 76 1.92 -9.08 -7.59
CA GLY A 76 2.90 -8.60 -8.55
C GLY A 76 4.26 -8.42 -7.92
N ALA A 77 5.22 -7.95 -8.68
CA ALA A 77 6.56 -7.67 -8.20
C ALA A 77 7.11 -6.37 -8.80
N TRP A 78 7.99 -5.72 -8.06
CA TRP A 78 8.82 -4.65 -8.61
C TRP A 78 9.96 -5.28 -9.40
N ILE A 79 10.17 -4.81 -10.62
CA ILE A 79 11.25 -5.23 -11.51
C ILE A 79 12.12 -4.03 -11.86
N ASN A 80 13.37 -4.28 -12.30
CA ASN A 80 14.32 -3.24 -12.67
C ASN A 80 14.55 -2.18 -11.57
N GLU A 81 14.56 -2.61 -10.31
CA GLU A 81 14.57 -1.71 -9.14
C GLU A 81 15.82 -0.85 -9.03
N TRP A 82 16.90 -1.23 -9.68
CA TRP A 82 18.20 -0.57 -9.55
C TRP A 82 18.77 -0.14 -10.90
N LYS A 83 19.03 1.16 -11.03
CA LYS A 83 19.76 1.72 -12.15
C LYS A 83 21.14 2.21 -11.72
N ARG A 84 22.18 1.54 -12.21
CA ARG A 84 23.57 1.94 -11.97
C ARG A 84 23.89 3.24 -12.68
N SER A 85 24.59 4.14 -12.01
CA SER A 85 25.10 5.41 -12.53
C SER A 85 26.51 5.68 -12.02
N LEU A 86 27.27 6.49 -12.77
CA LEU A 86 28.63 6.87 -12.39
C LEU A 86 28.62 8.28 -11.79
N HIS A 87 29.27 8.41 -10.63
CA HIS A 87 29.44 9.72 -10.02
C HIS A 87 30.54 10.51 -10.75
N PRO A 88 30.38 11.82 -11.03
CA PRO A 88 31.36 12.64 -11.76
C PRO A 88 32.75 12.69 -11.13
N ARG A 89 32.86 12.46 -9.81
CA ARG A 89 34.12 12.41 -9.06
C ARG A 89 34.69 11.01 -8.87
N GLY A 90 34.18 10.04 -9.61
CA GLY A 90 34.51 8.62 -9.48
C GLY A 90 33.60 7.90 -8.47
N GLY A 91 33.53 6.58 -8.65
CA GLY A 91 32.63 5.70 -7.89
C GLY A 91 31.30 5.46 -8.60
N GLU A 92 30.58 4.49 -8.10
CA GLU A 92 29.30 4.06 -8.61
C GLU A 92 28.21 4.35 -7.57
N TYR A 93 27.02 4.69 -8.06
CA TYR A 93 25.83 4.77 -7.22
C TYR A 93 24.65 4.17 -7.98
N PHE A 94 23.63 3.81 -7.23
CA PHE A 94 22.43 3.19 -7.77
C PHE A 94 21.23 4.06 -7.45
N TRP A 95 20.44 4.31 -8.48
CA TRP A 95 19.11 4.89 -8.30
C TRP A 95 18.13 3.77 -7.99
N LEU A 96 17.29 4.01 -6.99
CA LEU A 96 16.10 3.20 -6.81
C LEU A 96 15.11 3.64 -7.91
N THR A 97 14.85 2.72 -8.81
CA THR A 97 13.88 2.86 -9.89
C THR A 97 12.89 1.70 -9.74
N GLY A 98 12.15 1.40 -10.76
CA GLY A 98 11.37 0.19 -10.77
C GLY A 98 10.08 0.40 -11.53
N GLU A 99 9.59 -0.71 -12.05
CA GLU A 99 8.29 -0.82 -12.68
C GLU A 99 7.53 -1.93 -11.96
N PHE A 100 6.26 -1.69 -11.68
CA PHE A 100 5.44 -2.72 -11.06
C PHE A 100 4.91 -3.66 -12.15
N ASP A 101 5.33 -4.93 -12.08
CA ASP A 101 4.84 -5.99 -12.95
C ASP A 101 3.61 -6.65 -12.30
N ASN A 102 2.43 -6.33 -12.84
CA ASN A 102 1.16 -6.82 -12.33
C ASN A 102 0.84 -8.20 -12.92
N TYR A 103 0.81 -9.24 -12.10
CA TYR A 103 0.53 -10.62 -12.55
C TYR A 103 -0.96 -10.93 -12.72
N GLU A 104 -1.84 -10.01 -12.35
CA GLU A 104 -3.29 -10.20 -12.37
C GLU A 104 -4.07 -8.93 -12.80
N PRO A 105 -3.78 -8.36 -13.98
CA PRO A 105 -4.32 -7.06 -14.40
C PRO A 105 -5.85 -7.01 -14.45
N GLU A 106 -6.52 -8.16 -14.59
CA GLU A 106 -7.98 -8.27 -14.66
C GLU A 106 -8.66 -8.55 -13.31
N ALA A 107 -7.88 -8.59 -12.21
CA ALA A 107 -8.43 -8.89 -10.88
C ALA A 107 -9.16 -7.68 -10.29
N GLU A 108 -10.47 -7.64 -10.47
CA GLU A 108 -11.34 -6.52 -10.06
C GLU A 108 -11.38 -6.26 -8.54
N ASP A 109 -10.94 -7.21 -7.73
CA ASP A 109 -10.83 -7.11 -6.27
C ASP A 109 -9.49 -6.53 -5.80
N SER A 110 -8.57 -6.23 -6.73
CA SER A 110 -7.24 -5.71 -6.44
C SER A 110 -7.22 -4.17 -6.40
N ASP A 111 -6.30 -3.62 -5.62
CA ASP A 111 -6.11 -2.17 -5.49
C ASP A 111 -5.61 -1.54 -6.80
N HIS A 112 -4.75 -2.21 -7.53
CA HIS A 112 -4.23 -1.71 -8.79
C HIS A 112 -5.32 -1.58 -9.87
N TRP A 113 -6.21 -2.59 -9.93
CA TRP A 113 -7.37 -2.52 -10.82
C TRP A 113 -8.30 -1.37 -10.44
N ALA A 114 -8.62 -1.23 -9.16
CA ALA A 114 -9.48 -0.15 -8.68
C ALA A 114 -8.92 1.24 -9.03
N LEU A 115 -7.63 1.47 -8.80
CA LEU A 115 -6.95 2.71 -9.13
C LEU A 115 -6.95 2.97 -10.63
N GLY A 116 -6.62 1.98 -11.45
CA GLY A 116 -6.65 2.09 -12.92
C GLY A 116 -8.04 2.41 -13.48
N HIS A 117 -9.10 2.08 -12.75
CA HIS A 117 -10.49 2.34 -13.12
C HIS A 117 -11.10 3.58 -12.48
N GLY A 118 -10.31 4.38 -11.74
CA GLY A 118 -10.74 5.66 -11.17
C GLY A 118 -11.47 5.54 -9.83
N TYR A 119 -11.30 4.43 -9.11
CA TYR A 119 -11.83 4.25 -7.76
C TYR A 119 -10.76 4.53 -6.71
N VAL A 120 -11.20 5.02 -5.55
CA VAL A 120 -10.37 5.07 -4.35
C VAL A 120 -10.20 3.63 -3.85
N ALA A 121 -8.96 3.17 -3.73
CA ALA A 121 -8.66 1.84 -3.21
C ALA A 121 -8.43 1.92 -1.70
N VAL A 122 -9.18 1.15 -0.92
CA VAL A 122 -9.03 1.00 0.53
C VAL A 122 -8.61 -0.43 0.81
N THR A 123 -7.37 -0.61 1.23
CA THR A 123 -6.79 -1.93 1.52
C THR A 123 -6.52 -2.04 3.03
N PRO A 124 -7.26 -2.89 3.76
CA PRO A 124 -6.91 -3.18 5.14
C PRO A 124 -5.61 -3.97 5.17
N THR A 125 -4.66 -3.49 5.95
CA THR A 125 -3.33 -4.10 6.10
C THR A 125 -3.07 -4.47 7.55
N GLN A 126 -2.28 -5.53 7.76
CA GLN A 126 -1.88 -5.98 9.09
C GLN A 126 -0.37 -6.09 9.18
N ILE A 127 0.16 -5.90 10.39
CA ILE A 127 1.60 -5.98 10.63
C ILE A 127 2.08 -7.42 10.74
N ASP A 128 1.23 -8.30 11.27
CA ASP A 128 1.58 -9.69 11.49
C ASP A 128 1.49 -10.47 10.18
N VAL A 129 2.65 -10.80 9.63
CA VAL A 129 2.80 -11.57 8.38
C VAL A 129 2.92 -13.08 8.63
N THR A 130 2.65 -13.54 9.86
CA THR A 130 2.73 -14.94 10.22
C THR A 130 1.70 -15.77 9.47
N ALA A 131 2.15 -16.77 8.73
CA ALA A 131 1.26 -17.73 8.07
C ALA A 131 0.75 -18.78 9.10
N TYR A 132 -0.23 -18.42 9.90
CA TYR A 132 -0.76 -19.25 10.99
C TYR A 132 -1.23 -20.64 10.53
N GLY A 133 -1.81 -20.74 9.33
CA GLY A 133 -2.18 -22.04 8.75
C GLY A 133 -0.98 -22.97 8.62
N MET A 134 0.13 -22.46 8.13
CA MET A 134 1.36 -23.23 7.92
C MET A 134 2.01 -23.68 9.25
N MET A 135 1.82 -22.92 10.33
CA MET A 135 2.35 -23.32 11.65
C MET A 135 1.84 -24.69 12.09
N ASN A 136 0.57 -25.01 11.83
CA ASN A 136 0.00 -26.31 12.19
C ASN A 136 0.56 -27.46 11.34
N GLU A 137 0.85 -27.21 10.10
CA GLU A 137 1.51 -28.20 9.23
C GLU A 137 2.96 -28.44 9.68
N LEU A 138 3.71 -27.38 9.96
CA LEU A 138 5.11 -27.47 10.41
C LEU A 138 5.27 -28.23 11.74
N LYS A 139 4.29 -28.17 12.64
CA LYS A 139 4.29 -28.97 13.89
C LYS A 139 4.31 -30.50 13.64
N ASN A 140 3.84 -30.93 12.47
CA ASN A 140 3.82 -32.34 12.09
C ASN A 140 5.09 -32.78 11.35
N TRP A 141 5.99 -31.84 11.04
CA TRP A 141 7.28 -32.16 10.41
C TRP A 141 8.28 -32.58 11.47
N ASN A 142 9.18 -33.48 11.11
CA ASN A 142 10.33 -33.84 11.96
C ASN A 142 11.44 -32.81 11.75
N LEU A 143 11.44 -31.76 12.54
CA LEU A 143 12.41 -30.65 12.47
C LEU A 143 13.54 -30.78 13.52
N GLU A 144 13.48 -31.80 14.38
CA GLU A 144 14.51 -32.04 15.39
C GLU A 144 15.70 -32.80 14.76
N VAL A 145 16.93 -32.43 15.16
CA VAL A 145 18.20 -33.02 14.69
C VAL A 145 18.91 -33.72 15.85
#